data_3578deaafed6c36556ddb8d6d48c6957
#
_entry.id   3578deaafed6c36556ddb8d6d48c6957
#
_cell.length_a   1.000
_cell.length_b   1.000
_cell.length_c   1.000
_cell.angle_alpha   90.00
_cell.angle_beta   90.00
_cell.angle_gamma   90.00
#
_symmetry.space_group_name_H-M   'P 1'
#
loop_
_entity.id
_entity.type
_entity.pdbx_description
1 polymer ?
#
loop_
_entity_poly.entity_id
_entity_poly.type
_entity_poly.pdbx_seq_one_letter_code
_entity_poly.pdbx_strand_id
1 'polypeptide(L)'
;MADRLSRVEEWASALLGQLTSAQRARLAKELAAELRRRQSRRIAEARNPDGSRYAPRKPQARRKKGRIRRAMFAKLRTARFLKTTSSADASVLHFTRDVERIARVHQEGLRDRVQRDGPIVQYPVRELLGLADVDVDRIAEIVLESLSQ
;
A
#
# COMPACT_ATOMS: atom_id res chain seq x y z
N MET A 1 -0.05 -0.84 -16.48
CA MET A 1 0.25 -1.49 -15.17
C MET A 1 -0.19 -2.96 -15.15
N ALA A 2 -1.47 -3.28 -15.40
CA ALA A 2 -1.97 -4.66 -15.40
C ALA A 2 -1.17 -5.60 -16.33
N ASP A 3 -0.82 -5.16 -17.53
CA ASP A 3 -0.03 -5.94 -18.50
C ASP A 3 1.39 -6.27 -18.00
N ARG A 4 2.07 -5.32 -17.35
CA ARG A 4 3.40 -5.58 -16.77
C ARG A 4 3.33 -6.56 -15.61
N LEU A 5 2.33 -6.43 -14.75
CA LEU A 5 2.14 -7.32 -13.62
C LEU A 5 1.82 -8.74 -14.09
N SER A 6 0.94 -8.89 -15.09
CA SER A 6 0.61 -10.18 -15.68
C SER A 6 1.83 -10.86 -16.30
N ARG A 7 2.69 -10.11 -16.99
CA ARG A 7 3.94 -10.67 -17.56
C ARG A 7 4.92 -11.12 -16.49
N VAL A 8 5.04 -10.37 -15.38
CA VAL A 8 5.86 -10.80 -14.24
C VAL A 8 5.26 -12.05 -13.60
N GLU A 9 3.95 -12.12 -13.50
CA GLU A 9 3.23 -13.27 -12.95
C GLU A 9 3.43 -14.53 -13.79
N GLU A 10 3.26 -14.45 -15.11
CA GLU A 10 3.51 -15.56 -16.03
C GLU A 10 4.96 -16.05 -15.97
N TRP A 11 5.90 -15.14 -15.99
CA TRP A 11 7.32 -15.43 -15.91
C TRP A 11 7.69 -16.03 -14.54
N ALA A 12 7.20 -15.46 -13.46
CA ALA A 12 7.47 -15.93 -12.11
C ALA A 12 6.85 -17.31 -11.84
N SER A 13 5.68 -17.60 -12.40
CA SER A 13 5.00 -18.89 -12.20
C SER A 13 5.84 -20.07 -12.67
N ALA A 14 6.54 -19.94 -13.80
CA ALA A 14 7.42 -20.97 -14.31
C ALA A 14 8.66 -21.19 -13.41
N LEU A 15 9.17 -20.13 -12.80
CA LEU A 15 10.37 -20.18 -11.97
C LEU A 15 10.07 -20.56 -10.52
N LEU A 16 8.96 -20.11 -9.98
CA LEU A 16 8.55 -20.38 -8.60
C LEU A 16 8.24 -21.87 -8.35
N GLY A 17 7.84 -22.61 -9.40
CA GLY A 17 7.67 -24.06 -9.33
C GLY A 17 8.96 -24.81 -9.00
N GLN A 18 10.13 -24.21 -9.15
CA GLN A 18 11.44 -24.78 -8.79
C GLN A 18 11.79 -24.60 -7.32
N LEU A 19 11.08 -23.72 -6.59
CA LEU A 19 11.32 -23.45 -5.18
C LEU A 19 10.51 -24.40 -4.29
N THR A 20 11.13 -24.81 -3.18
CA THR A 20 10.42 -25.53 -2.13
C THR A 20 9.41 -24.63 -1.44
N SER A 21 8.45 -25.24 -0.73
CA SER A 21 7.48 -24.47 0.08
C SER A 21 8.15 -23.56 1.09
N ALA A 22 9.21 -24.00 1.75
CA ALA A 22 9.99 -23.19 2.68
C ALA A 22 10.70 -22.01 2.00
N GLN A 23 11.26 -22.23 0.82
CA GLN A 23 11.90 -21.17 0.03
C GLN A 23 10.87 -20.15 -0.44
N ARG A 24 9.69 -20.58 -0.92
CA ARG A 24 8.60 -19.67 -1.28
C ARG A 24 8.09 -18.85 -0.10
N ALA A 25 7.92 -19.48 1.08
CA ALA A 25 7.51 -18.76 2.28
C ALA A 25 8.51 -17.68 2.69
N ARG A 26 9.79 -17.95 2.58
CA ARG A 26 10.87 -16.98 2.82
C ARG A 26 10.82 -15.82 1.83
N LEU A 27 10.68 -16.12 0.55
CA LEU A 27 10.52 -15.14 -0.53
C LEU A 27 9.29 -14.27 -0.31
N ALA A 28 8.14 -14.88 0.02
CA ALA A 28 6.90 -14.14 0.28
C ALA A 28 7.04 -13.17 1.46
N LYS A 29 7.73 -13.58 2.51
CA LYS A 29 8.01 -12.74 3.67
C LYS A 29 8.90 -11.55 3.31
N GLU A 30 9.92 -11.77 2.51
CA GLU A 30 10.83 -10.72 2.02
C GLU A 30 10.08 -9.71 1.13
N LEU A 31 9.28 -10.19 0.18
CA LEU A 31 8.43 -9.36 -0.68
C LEU A 31 7.45 -8.52 0.14
N ALA A 32 6.78 -9.11 1.12
CA ALA A 32 5.83 -8.40 1.98
C ALA A 32 6.52 -7.27 2.76
N ALA A 33 7.69 -7.53 3.33
CA ALA A 33 8.46 -6.53 4.07
C ALA A 33 8.93 -5.38 3.17
N GLU A 34 9.45 -5.70 1.99
CA GLU A 34 9.89 -4.69 1.03
C GLU A 34 8.73 -3.83 0.54
N LEU A 35 7.63 -4.44 0.13
CA LEU A 35 6.45 -3.73 -0.33
C LEU A 35 5.87 -2.82 0.76
N ARG A 36 5.85 -3.27 2.01
CA ARG A 36 5.40 -2.43 3.12
C ARG A 36 6.26 -1.18 3.27
N ARG A 37 7.58 -1.31 3.21
CA ARG A 37 8.49 -0.15 3.27
C ARG A 37 8.24 0.83 2.12
N ARG A 38 8.08 0.32 0.92
CA ARG A 38 7.84 1.13 -0.29
C ARG A 38 6.49 1.83 -0.25
N GLN A 39 5.41 1.14 0.14
CA GLN A 39 4.10 1.75 0.32
C GLN A 39 4.13 2.84 1.40
N SER A 40 4.73 2.55 2.55
CA SER A 40 4.88 3.55 3.62
C SER A 40 5.62 4.81 3.17
N ARG A 41 6.68 4.65 2.39
CA ARG A 41 7.43 5.78 1.81
C ARG A 41 6.59 6.57 0.83
N ARG A 42 5.91 5.90 -0.11
CA ARG A 42 5.05 6.55 -1.12
C ARG A 42 3.91 7.34 -0.45
N ILE A 43 3.29 6.78 0.58
CA ILE A 43 2.28 7.49 1.38
C ILE A 43 2.87 8.72 2.06
N ALA A 44 4.10 8.64 2.60
CA ALA A 44 4.79 9.78 3.19
C ALA A 44 5.08 10.90 2.18
N GLU A 45 5.35 10.53 0.93
CA GLU A 45 5.56 11.45 -0.19
C GLU A 45 4.23 11.99 -0.77
N ALA A 46 3.10 11.54 -0.24
CA ALA A 46 1.74 11.90 -0.68
C ALA A 46 1.51 11.69 -2.18
N ARG A 47 1.90 10.51 -2.68
CA ARG A 47 1.78 10.13 -4.10
C ARG A 47 0.92 8.88 -4.28
N ASN A 48 0.14 8.91 -5.36
CA ASN A 48 -0.54 7.73 -5.88
C ASN A 48 0.47 6.78 -6.57
N PRO A 49 0.12 5.50 -6.82
CA PRO A 49 0.99 4.57 -7.53
C PRO A 49 1.45 5.04 -8.91
N ASP A 50 0.64 5.83 -9.62
CA ASP A 50 0.97 6.43 -10.92
C ASP A 50 1.95 7.61 -10.83
N GLY A 51 2.38 8.00 -9.63
CA GLY A 51 3.28 9.11 -9.36
C GLY A 51 2.59 10.46 -9.18
N SER A 52 1.30 10.59 -9.47
CA SER A 52 0.54 11.81 -9.22
C SER A 52 0.44 12.12 -7.72
N ARG A 53 0.35 13.38 -7.38
CA ARG A 53 0.20 13.79 -5.97
C ARG A 53 -1.21 13.49 -5.47
N TYR A 54 -1.33 13.17 -4.19
CA TYR A 54 -2.62 13.11 -3.54
C TYR A 54 -3.34 14.45 -3.62
N ALA A 55 -4.65 14.40 -3.82
CA ALA A 55 -5.48 15.59 -3.69
C ALA A 55 -5.26 16.22 -2.29
N PRO A 56 -5.07 17.55 -2.21
CA PRO A 56 -4.81 18.22 -0.94
C PRO A 56 -5.99 18.09 0.02
N ARG A 57 -5.72 18.29 1.30
CA ARG A 57 -6.79 18.43 2.30
C ARG A 57 -7.64 19.67 1.99
N LYS A 58 -8.96 19.55 2.16
CA LYS A 58 -9.83 20.72 2.13
C LYS A 58 -9.45 21.67 3.26
N PRO A 59 -9.42 23.00 3.02
CA PRO A 59 -9.23 23.97 4.07
C PRO A 59 -10.32 23.79 5.14
N GLN A 60 -9.93 23.69 6.39
CA GLN A 60 -10.89 23.67 7.48
C GLN A 60 -11.44 25.08 7.71
N ALA A 61 -12.76 25.25 7.56
CA ALA A 61 -13.43 26.54 7.67
C ALA A 61 -13.34 27.19 9.07
N ARG A 62 -13.06 26.42 10.11
CA ARG A 62 -12.83 26.94 11.47
C ARG A 62 -11.77 26.13 12.19
N ARG A 63 -10.71 26.83 12.56
CA ARG A 63 -9.69 26.33 13.47
C ARG A 63 -10.15 26.42 14.90
N LYS A 64 -10.57 25.32 15.48
CA LYS A 64 -10.41 25.14 16.92
C LYS A 64 -8.94 24.83 17.17
N LYS A 65 -8.23 25.77 17.83
CA LYS A 65 -6.85 25.67 18.34
C LYS A 65 -5.94 24.63 17.65
N GLY A 66 -5.02 25.12 16.83
CA GLY A 66 -3.88 24.36 16.34
C GLY A 66 -3.92 24.03 14.85
N ARG A 67 -2.85 24.42 14.16
CA ARG A 67 -2.55 23.97 12.79
C ARG A 67 -2.44 22.46 12.77
N ILE A 68 -3.08 21.77 11.79
CA ILE A 68 -2.76 20.36 11.52
C ILE A 68 -1.31 20.33 11.00
N ARG A 69 -0.38 19.98 11.88
CA ARG A 69 1.06 19.95 11.59
C ARG A 69 1.51 18.63 10.96
N ARG A 70 0.70 17.57 11.10
CA ARG A 70 1.07 16.25 10.63
C ARG A 70 0.76 16.06 9.15
N ALA A 71 1.68 15.42 8.44
CA ALA A 71 1.44 14.97 7.09
C ALA A 71 0.21 14.06 7.03
N MET A 72 -0.46 14.06 5.88
CA MET A 72 -1.63 13.20 5.63
C MET A 72 -1.21 11.73 5.77
N PHE A 73 -2.03 10.95 6.47
CA PHE A 73 -1.81 9.51 6.70
C PHE A 73 -0.54 9.14 7.48
N ALA A 74 0.08 10.11 8.19
CA ALA A 74 1.32 9.87 8.94
C ALA A 74 1.22 8.69 9.93
N LYS A 75 0.05 8.47 10.54
CA LYS A 75 -0.18 7.33 11.43
C LYS A 75 -0.51 6.04 10.67
N LEU A 76 -1.33 6.12 9.61
CA LEU A 76 -1.79 4.95 8.84
C LEU A 76 -0.64 4.17 8.22
N ARG A 77 0.40 4.86 7.74
CA ARG A 77 1.57 4.23 7.12
C ARG A 77 2.52 3.53 8.08
N THR A 78 2.31 3.65 9.38
CA THR A 78 3.18 3.05 10.40
C THR A 78 2.95 1.55 10.54
N ALA A 79 3.95 0.84 11.09
CA ALA A 79 3.85 -0.59 11.36
C ALA A 79 2.73 -0.98 12.35
N ARG A 80 2.18 0.00 13.06
CA ARG A 80 1.00 -0.22 13.92
C ARG A 80 -0.23 -0.57 13.10
N PHE A 81 -0.44 0.10 11.97
CA PHE A 81 -1.67 0.01 11.18
C PHE A 81 -1.49 -0.65 9.83
N LEU A 82 -0.34 -0.49 9.20
CA LEU A 82 0.00 -1.13 7.93
C LEU A 82 0.75 -2.43 8.20
N LYS A 83 0.07 -3.55 8.05
CA LYS A 83 0.54 -4.89 8.39
C LYS A 83 0.81 -5.74 7.16
N THR A 84 1.59 -6.77 7.36
CA THR A 84 1.85 -7.82 6.37
C THR A 84 1.43 -9.18 6.89
N THR A 85 0.94 -10.00 5.99
CA THR A 85 0.74 -11.44 6.19
C THR A 85 1.34 -12.15 5.00
N SER A 86 2.06 -13.24 5.23
CA SER A 86 2.68 -14.02 4.16
C SER A 86 2.57 -15.52 4.40
N SER A 87 2.54 -16.27 3.32
CA SER A 87 2.56 -17.73 3.29
C SER A 87 3.48 -18.20 2.16
N ALA A 88 3.52 -19.51 1.89
CA ALA A 88 4.24 -20.03 0.71
C ALA A 88 3.63 -19.57 -0.62
N ASP A 89 2.38 -19.13 -0.62
CA ASP A 89 1.61 -18.81 -1.82
C ASP A 89 1.23 -17.34 -1.97
N ALA A 90 1.39 -16.52 -0.92
CA ALA A 90 0.94 -15.14 -0.94
C ALA A 90 1.72 -14.22 -0.03
N SER A 91 1.86 -12.98 -0.46
CA SER A 91 2.28 -11.83 0.34
C SER A 91 1.13 -10.83 0.35
N VAL A 92 0.64 -10.47 1.53
CA VAL A 92 -0.51 -9.58 1.70
C VAL A 92 -0.12 -8.36 2.50
N LEU A 93 -0.45 -7.19 1.96
CA LEU A 93 -0.38 -5.92 2.65
C LEU A 93 -1.80 -5.47 2.99
N HIS A 94 -2.04 -5.11 4.24
CA HIS A 94 -3.37 -4.70 4.68
C HIS A 94 -3.31 -3.70 5.82
N PHE A 95 -4.38 -2.94 5.99
CA PHE A 95 -4.58 -2.12 7.17
C PHE A 95 -5.28 -2.91 8.27
N THR A 96 -4.99 -2.59 9.53
CA THR A 96 -5.69 -3.17 10.68
C THR A 96 -7.17 -2.77 10.69
N ARG A 97 -8.04 -3.59 11.30
CA ARG A 97 -9.49 -3.39 11.33
C ARG A 97 -9.93 -2.03 11.85
N ASP A 98 -9.24 -1.50 12.83
CA ASP A 98 -9.56 -0.22 13.45
C ASP A 98 -9.38 0.99 12.53
N VAL A 99 -8.59 0.85 11.45
CA VAL A 99 -8.37 1.91 10.46
C VAL A 99 -8.78 1.52 9.04
N GLU A 100 -9.20 0.28 8.81
CA GLU A 100 -9.57 -0.24 7.50
C GLU A 100 -10.64 0.61 6.82
N ARG A 101 -11.67 1.01 7.56
CA ARG A 101 -12.74 1.85 7.03
C ARG A 101 -12.21 3.18 6.50
N ILE A 102 -11.36 3.86 7.27
CA ILE A 102 -10.77 5.16 6.88
C ILE A 102 -9.87 4.98 5.66
N ALA A 103 -9.04 3.93 5.68
CA ALA A 103 -8.17 3.61 4.56
C ALA A 103 -8.95 3.36 3.28
N ARG A 104 -10.04 2.59 3.36
CA ARG A 104 -10.92 2.28 2.23
C ARG A 104 -11.63 3.52 1.67
N VAL A 105 -12.12 4.40 2.53
CA VAL A 105 -12.76 5.65 2.13
C VAL A 105 -11.82 6.49 1.25
N HIS A 106 -10.56 6.57 1.61
CA HIS A 106 -9.56 7.28 0.81
C HIS A 106 -9.12 6.50 -0.42
N GLN A 107 -8.91 5.21 -0.30
CA GLN A 107 -8.51 4.35 -1.41
C GLN A 107 -9.49 4.41 -2.58
N GLU A 108 -10.78 4.36 -2.28
CA GLU A 108 -11.86 4.28 -3.27
C GLU A 108 -12.57 5.61 -3.51
N GLY A 109 -12.24 6.66 -2.74
CA GLY A 109 -12.89 7.96 -2.86
C GLY A 109 -14.36 7.91 -2.47
N LEU A 110 -14.68 7.38 -1.31
CA LEU A 110 -16.06 7.16 -0.86
C LEU A 110 -16.62 8.37 -0.11
N ARG A 111 -17.93 8.33 0.10
CA ARG A 111 -18.62 9.27 1.00
C ARG A 111 -18.54 8.77 2.42
N ASP A 112 -18.16 9.65 3.35
CA ASP A 112 -18.11 9.31 4.77
C ASP A 112 -18.28 10.56 5.64
N ARG A 113 -18.57 10.34 6.92
CA ARG A 113 -18.62 11.43 7.90
C ARG A 113 -17.22 11.92 8.24
N VAL A 114 -17.07 13.24 8.34
CA VAL A 114 -15.80 13.86 8.76
C VAL A 114 -15.46 13.50 10.20
N GLN A 115 -16.48 13.41 11.04
CA GLN A 115 -16.40 13.01 12.46
C GLN A 115 -17.74 12.40 12.88
N ARG A 116 -17.81 11.81 14.07
CA ARG A 116 -18.99 11.07 14.57
C ARG A 116 -20.34 11.76 14.30
N ASP A 117 -20.44 13.05 14.56
CA ASP A 117 -21.67 13.86 14.40
C ASP A 117 -21.50 14.94 13.30
N GLY A 118 -20.51 14.76 12.43
CA GLY A 118 -20.21 15.70 11.37
C GLY A 118 -20.95 15.45 10.06
N PRO A 119 -20.79 16.35 9.10
CA PRO A 119 -21.40 16.22 7.79
C PRO A 119 -20.81 15.04 7.00
N ILE A 120 -21.62 14.46 6.12
CA ILE A 120 -21.17 13.48 5.12
C ILE A 120 -20.56 14.24 3.95
N VAL A 121 -19.33 13.89 3.58
CA VAL A 121 -18.60 14.49 2.45
C VAL A 121 -18.10 13.42 1.50
N GLN A 122 -17.96 13.80 0.22
CA GLN A 122 -17.28 13.00 -0.78
C GLN A 122 -15.77 13.20 -0.63
N TYR A 123 -15.05 12.12 -0.39
CA TYR A 123 -13.59 12.16 -0.34
C TYR A 123 -13.00 11.97 -1.74
N PRO A 124 -11.92 12.66 -2.09
CA PRO A 124 -11.19 12.35 -3.31
C PRO A 124 -10.46 11.02 -3.19
N VAL A 125 -10.25 10.36 -4.32
CA VAL A 125 -9.41 9.14 -4.38
C VAL A 125 -7.97 9.51 -4.01
N ARG A 126 -7.44 8.77 -3.04
CA ARG A 126 -6.02 8.78 -2.67
C ARG A 126 -5.60 7.34 -2.45
N GLU A 127 -4.92 6.79 -3.42
CA GLU A 127 -4.56 5.37 -3.42
C GLU A 127 -3.43 5.11 -2.42
N LEU A 128 -3.78 4.60 -1.26
CA LEU A 128 -2.85 4.26 -0.19
C LEU A 128 -2.05 2.99 -0.53
N LEU A 129 -2.71 1.99 -1.09
CA LEU A 129 -2.11 0.75 -1.54
C LEU A 129 -2.21 0.64 -3.06
N GLY A 130 -1.14 0.19 -3.67
CA GLY A 130 -1.05 -0.03 -5.11
C GLY A 130 0.40 -0.23 -5.52
N LEU A 131 0.62 -0.80 -6.69
CA LEU A 131 1.94 -1.04 -7.23
C LEU A 131 2.29 0.01 -8.28
N ALA A 132 3.35 0.76 -8.02
CA ALA A 132 4.01 1.56 -9.05
C ALA A 132 4.86 0.65 -9.96
N ASP A 133 5.24 1.13 -11.15
CA ASP A 133 6.10 0.36 -12.06
C ASP A 133 7.42 -0.03 -11.40
N VAL A 134 8.01 0.87 -10.62
CA VAL A 134 9.24 0.59 -9.85
C VAL A 134 9.05 -0.47 -8.76
N ASP A 135 7.84 -0.66 -8.26
CA ASP A 135 7.53 -1.75 -7.32
C ASP A 135 7.49 -3.10 -8.04
N VAL A 136 6.92 -3.13 -9.24
CA VAL A 136 6.90 -4.33 -10.09
C VAL A 136 8.32 -4.75 -10.47
N ASP A 137 9.15 -3.79 -10.86
CA ASP A 137 10.57 -4.05 -11.16
C ASP A 137 11.30 -4.63 -9.94
N ARG A 138 11.07 -4.05 -8.76
CA ARG A 138 11.69 -4.56 -7.52
C ARG A 138 11.21 -5.95 -7.13
N ILE A 139 9.95 -6.28 -7.35
CA ILE A 139 9.42 -7.64 -7.15
C ILE A 139 10.19 -8.62 -8.05
N ALA A 140 10.35 -8.29 -9.32
CA ALA A 140 11.10 -9.13 -10.27
C ALA A 140 12.55 -9.34 -9.83
N GLU A 141 13.24 -8.29 -9.39
CA GLU A 141 14.61 -8.38 -8.87
C GLU A 141 14.71 -9.32 -7.66
N ILE A 142 13.83 -9.19 -6.67
CA ILE A 142 13.82 -10.03 -5.46
C ILE A 142 13.58 -11.51 -5.82
N VAL A 143 12.66 -11.77 -6.77
CA VAL A 143 12.41 -13.13 -7.26
C VAL A 143 13.67 -13.71 -7.91
N LEU A 144 14.33 -12.95 -8.77
CA LEU A 144 15.59 -13.39 -9.42
C LEU A 144 16.71 -13.63 -8.40
N GLU A 145 16.89 -12.75 -7.44
CA GLU A 145 17.88 -12.91 -6.36
C GLU A 145 17.61 -14.20 -5.57
N SER A 146 16.35 -14.51 -5.28
CA SER A 146 15.95 -15.72 -4.57
C SER A 146 16.24 -17.01 -5.36
N LEU A 147 16.20 -16.96 -6.68
CA LEU A 147 16.50 -18.11 -7.55
C LEU A 147 17.99 -18.35 -7.71
N SER A 148 18.83 -17.35 -7.39
CA SER A 148 20.30 -17.45 -7.51
C SER A 148 20.97 -18.03 -6.26
N GLN A 149 20.22 -18.26 -5.18
CA GLN A 149 20.68 -18.83 -3.91
C GLN A 149 20.36 -20.32 -3.82
#